data_0c6e06025716e5845aaea8a3c9089bff
#
_entry.id   0c6e06025716e5845aaea8a3c9089bff
#
_cell.length_a   1.000
_cell.length_b   1.000
_cell.length_c   1.000
_cell.angle_alpha   90.00
_cell.angle_beta   90.00
_cell.angle_gamma   90.00
#
_symmetry.space_group_name_H-M   'P 1'
#
loop_
_entity.id
_entity.type
_entity.pdbx_description
1 polymer ?
#
loop_
_entity_poly.entity_id
_entity_poly.type
_entity_poly.pdbx_seq_one_letter_code
_entity_poly.pdbx_strand_id
1 'polypeptide(L)'
;MDDRRPGRIGAIELPVRRLHLELTSRCNFDCEFCPDGAMRRPRGTMPLPMVERLLAEAGREGVARQIHFHVMGEPLLCPHLPDAVRSARRHGMEAWVTTNGSLLSSALVTALREAGLSRLIVSLQTPDRETFALRGSGQLAFETYRDRLIAAARAVLASPGAMRLTVCFLANPLRRFHAPNPPRMRVVDSGRILRAHMASWAEWIVRGTRHEADLPQIVGRTRHAGILKETSIPLTETLDFQVRILGNWAGHFEGPVSQARFGYCPGLQENFGVLWNGDYVLCCTDYDGQTTLANAAEVSLRDYLSLPAVQEVARGFRGYRVVHPYCRRCLGDRHPASALCRQVGSIIYFKLYRRLVGAGRAEREAV
;
A
#
# COMPACT_ATOMS: atom_id res chain seq x y z
N MET A 1 7.74 -10.74 -23.60
CA MET A 1 7.48 -11.93 -22.77
C MET A 1 8.79 -12.27 -22.07
N ASP A 2 8.86 -12.04 -20.77
CA ASP A 2 10.09 -12.24 -19.98
C ASP A 2 10.13 -13.70 -19.51
N ASP A 3 10.97 -14.50 -20.14
CA ASP A 3 11.15 -15.95 -19.90
C ASP A 3 12.11 -16.21 -18.72
N ARG A 4 12.11 -15.32 -17.70
CA ARG A 4 12.86 -15.56 -16.46
C ARG A 4 12.14 -16.67 -15.69
N ARG A 5 12.73 -17.87 -15.71
CA ARG A 5 12.28 -19.02 -14.91
C ARG A 5 12.14 -18.60 -13.46
N PRO A 6 11.07 -19.04 -12.77
CA PRO A 6 10.90 -18.73 -11.36
C PRO A 6 12.13 -19.25 -10.58
N GLY A 7 12.86 -18.34 -9.98
CA GLY A 7 13.97 -18.66 -9.10
C GLY A 7 13.44 -18.98 -7.70
N ARG A 8 14.33 -19.51 -6.84
CA ARG A 8 14.01 -19.78 -5.45
C ARG A 8 15.23 -19.53 -4.57
N ILE A 9 15.00 -18.90 -3.42
CA ILE A 9 15.97 -18.78 -2.34
C ILE A 9 15.37 -19.50 -1.12
N GLY A 10 15.79 -20.73 -0.86
CA GLY A 10 15.28 -21.53 0.23
C GLY A 10 13.75 -21.68 0.20
N ALA A 11 13.06 -21.11 1.16
CA ALA A 11 11.59 -21.12 1.25
C ALA A 11 10.91 -19.96 0.51
N ILE A 12 11.64 -19.06 -0.14
CA ILE A 12 11.09 -17.87 -0.83
C ILE A 12 11.13 -18.10 -2.33
N GLU A 13 10.01 -17.91 -3.00
CA GLU A 13 9.88 -17.97 -4.47
C GLU A 13 10.14 -16.61 -5.07
N LEU A 14 10.94 -16.55 -6.16
CA LEU A 14 11.26 -15.34 -6.89
C LEU A 14 10.67 -15.35 -8.31
N PRO A 15 10.36 -14.19 -8.84
CA PRO A 15 10.33 -12.88 -8.17
C PRO A 15 9.21 -12.80 -7.13
N VAL A 16 9.46 -12.15 -5.99
CA VAL A 16 8.36 -11.70 -5.13
C VAL A 16 7.52 -10.70 -5.91
N ARG A 17 6.25 -10.56 -5.56
CA ARG A 17 5.37 -9.63 -6.27
C ARG A 17 5.82 -8.19 -6.11
N ARG A 18 6.21 -7.77 -4.89
CA ARG A 18 6.58 -6.38 -4.57
C ARG A 18 7.79 -6.29 -3.67
N LEU A 19 8.67 -5.38 -4.01
CA LEU A 19 9.66 -4.82 -3.10
C LEU A 19 9.18 -3.42 -2.70
N HIS A 20 8.94 -3.21 -1.40
CA HIS A 20 8.66 -1.89 -0.87
C HIS A 20 9.99 -1.17 -0.61
N LEU A 21 10.16 -0.01 -1.20
CA LEU A 21 11.35 0.82 -1.02
C LEU A 21 10.92 2.18 -0.46
N GLU A 22 11.24 2.42 0.80
CA GLU A 22 10.90 3.67 1.47
C GLU A 22 11.88 4.77 1.07
N LEU A 23 11.51 5.61 0.13
CA LEU A 23 12.36 6.74 -0.29
C LEU A 23 12.52 7.78 0.82
N THR A 24 11.49 7.99 1.62
CA THR A 24 11.53 8.90 2.78
C THR A 24 10.51 8.46 3.83
N SER A 25 10.87 8.60 5.10
CA SER A 25 9.94 8.43 6.22
C SER A 25 9.33 9.75 6.69
N ARG A 26 9.67 10.87 6.04
CA ARG A 26 9.08 12.18 6.35
C ARG A 26 7.69 12.28 5.72
N CYS A 27 6.72 12.79 6.47
CA CYS A 27 5.37 13.06 5.98
C CYS A 27 4.98 14.50 6.35
N ASN A 28 4.18 15.11 5.50
CA ASN A 28 3.59 16.44 5.75
C ASN A 28 2.15 16.38 6.26
N PHE A 29 1.64 15.17 6.56
CA PHE A 29 0.39 14.91 7.25
C PHE A 29 0.65 14.17 8.55
N ASP A 30 -0.24 14.34 9.54
CA ASP A 30 -0.25 13.64 10.82
C ASP A 30 -1.62 12.93 11.01
N CYS A 31 -1.86 11.91 10.19
CA CYS A 31 -3.16 11.24 10.15
C CYS A 31 -3.42 10.42 11.42
N GLU A 32 -4.56 10.62 12.08
CA GLU A 32 -4.95 9.89 13.31
C GLU A 32 -4.99 8.35 13.15
N PHE A 33 -5.19 7.86 11.92
CA PHE A 33 -5.22 6.43 11.60
C PHE A 33 -3.89 5.87 11.11
N CYS A 34 -2.82 6.67 11.11
CA CYS A 34 -1.48 6.26 10.71
C CYS A 34 -0.61 6.02 11.95
N PRO A 35 0.26 5.00 11.97
CA PRO A 35 1.18 4.80 13.08
C PRO A 35 2.36 5.79 13.08
N ASP A 36 2.33 6.82 12.23
CA ASP A 36 3.41 7.78 12.08
C ASP A 36 3.81 8.45 13.40
N GLY A 37 2.83 8.86 14.20
CA GLY A 37 3.06 9.43 15.54
C GLY A 37 3.66 8.46 16.57
N ALA A 38 3.61 7.13 16.32
CA ALA A 38 4.20 6.11 17.17
C ALA A 38 5.55 5.61 16.67
N MET A 39 5.99 6.06 15.51
CA MET A 39 7.27 5.66 14.92
C MET A 39 8.43 6.21 15.76
N ARG A 40 9.32 5.31 16.23
CA ARG A 40 10.46 5.63 17.08
C ARG A 40 11.77 5.80 16.32
N ARG A 41 11.88 5.16 15.15
CA ARG A 41 13.08 5.28 14.32
C ARG A 41 13.26 6.71 13.79
N PRO A 42 14.50 7.15 13.52
CA PRO A 42 14.77 8.45 12.94
C PRO A 42 14.03 8.66 11.62
N ARG A 43 13.73 9.92 11.30
CA ARG A 43 13.14 10.29 10.00
C ARG A 43 14.23 10.73 9.05
N GLY A 44 14.14 10.28 7.81
CA GLY A 44 15.13 10.64 6.79
C GLY A 44 14.67 10.33 5.38
N THR A 45 15.60 10.46 4.45
CA THR A 45 15.41 10.21 3.02
C THR A 45 16.56 9.32 2.54
N MET A 46 16.23 8.26 1.80
CA MET A 46 17.22 7.33 1.23
C MET A 46 18.07 8.06 0.19
N PRO A 47 19.40 8.01 0.29
CA PRO A 47 20.27 8.61 -0.72
C PRO A 47 20.04 7.97 -2.11
N LEU A 48 20.03 8.79 -3.17
CA LEU A 48 19.83 8.29 -4.55
C LEU A 48 20.80 7.16 -4.94
N PRO A 49 22.11 7.20 -4.61
CA PRO A 49 23.00 6.08 -4.92
C PRO A 49 22.57 4.75 -4.29
N MET A 50 22.00 4.76 -3.08
CA MET A 50 21.46 3.56 -2.45
C MET A 50 20.22 3.07 -3.18
N VAL A 51 19.31 3.96 -3.58
CA VAL A 51 18.12 3.63 -4.38
C VAL A 51 18.54 2.96 -5.68
N GLU A 52 19.47 3.56 -6.45
CA GLU A 52 19.92 3.04 -7.74
C GLU A 52 20.59 1.67 -7.60
N ARG A 53 21.44 1.50 -6.59
CA ARG A 53 22.09 0.21 -6.30
C ARG A 53 21.08 -0.88 -5.99
N LEU A 54 20.12 -0.62 -5.10
CA LEU A 54 19.07 -1.59 -4.74
C LEU A 54 18.20 -1.97 -5.94
N LEU A 55 17.84 -1.00 -6.78
CA LEU A 55 17.04 -1.25 -7.99
C LEU A 55 17.82 -2.03 -9.04
N ALA A 56 19.10 -1.72 -9.24
CA ALA A 56 19.99 -2.45 -10.15
C ALA A 56 20.13 -3.92 -9.67
N GLU A 57 20.32 -4.13 -8.38
CA GLU A 57 20.41 -5.46 -7.78
C GLU A 57 19.10 -6.23 -7.92
N ALA A 58 17.96 -5.61 -7.57
CA ALA A 58 16.65 -6.24 -7.68
C ALA A 58 16.30 -6.67 -9.11
N GLY A 59 16.66 -5.85 -10.10
CA GLY A 59 16.44 -6.15 -11.52
C GLY A 59 17.39 -7.23 -12.04
N ARG A 60 18.69 -7.14 -11.73
CA ARG A 60 19.70 -8.12 -12.15
C ARG A 60 19.39 -9.53 -11.64
N GLU A 61 18.95 -9.63 -10.40
CA GLU A 61 18.70 -10.90 -9.72
C GLU A 61 17.24 -11.38 -9.81
N GLY A 62 16.38 -10.59 -10.46
CA GLY A 62 14.97 -10.92 -10.59
C GLY A 62 14.25 -11.05 -9.25
N VAL A 63 14.59 -10.20 -8.26
CA VAL A 63 14.06 -10.30 -6.90
C VAL A 63 12.59 -9.93 -6.83
N ALA A 64 12.17 -8.90 -7.56
CA ALA A 64 10.79 -8.41 -7.54
C ALA A 64 10.27 -8.02 -8.93
N ARG A 65 8.96 -8.11 -9.13
CA ARG A 65 8.30 -7.61 -10.35
C ARG A 65 7.93 -6.14 -10.27
N GLN A 66 7.57 -5.69 -9.07
CA GLN A 66 7.08 -4.34 -8.80
C GLN A 66 7.90 -3.69 -7.69
N ILE A 67 8.27 -2.44 -7.90
CA ILE A 67 8.80 -1.57 -6.85
C ILE A 67 7.68 -0.66 -6.38
N HIS A 68 7.39 -0.73 -5.09
CA HIS A 68 6.40 0.12 -4.47
C HIS A 68 7.11 1.16 -3.59
N PHE A 69 7.17 2.39 -4.05
CA PHE A 69 7.81 3.50 -3.33
C PHE A 69 6.91 3.95 -2.18
N HIS A 70 6.87 3.13 -1.14
CA HIS A 70 6.09 3.34 0.07
C HIS A 70 6.43 2.30 1.15
N VAL A 71 6.64 2.75 2.39
CA VAL A 71 6.42 2.05 3.66
C VAL A 71 5.76 3.04 4.59
N MET A 72 6.49 4.10 4.99
CA MET A 72 5.98 5.26 5.71
C MET A 72 6.30 6.53 4.92
N GLY A 73 5.87 7.68 5.44
CA GLY A 73 6.16 8.99 4.86
C GLY A 73 5.34 9.35 3.63
N GLU A 74 5.73 10.43 2.98
CA GLU A 74 5.13 10.94 1.75
C GLU A 74 6.20 10.98 0.64
N PRO A 75 6.15 10.07 -0.35
CA PRO A 75 7.19 9.97 -1.37
C PRO A 75 7.34 11.23 -2.24
N LEU A 76 6.30 12.06 -2.37
CA LEU A 76 6.39 13.32 -3.11
C LEU A 76 7.26 14.39 -2.41
N LEU A 77 7.64 14.16 -1.15
CA LEU A 77 8.67 14.97 -0.47
C LEU A 77 10.10 14.57 -0.86
N CYS A 78 10.27 13.43 -1.54
CA CYS A 78 11.58 12.98 -1.99
C CYS A 78 11.93 13.65 -3.33
N PRO A 79 12.98 14.50 -3.41
CA PRO A 79 13.28 15.26 -4.62
C PRO A 79 13.70 14.38 -5.80
N HIS A 80 14.27 13.21 -5.54
CA HIS A 80 14.73 12.27 -6.58
C HIS A 80 13.72 11.14 -6.88
N LEU A 81 12.45 11.30 -6.50
CA LEU A 81 11.40 10.31 -6.84
C LEU A 81 11.32 10.01 -8.35
N PRO A 82 11.34 11.01 -9.28
CA PRO A 82 11.33 10.70 -10.71
C PRO A 82 12.54 9.89 -11.17
N ASP A 83 13.72 10.11 -10.57
CA ASP A 83 14.94 9.33 -10.86
C ASP A 83 14.81 7.88 -10.38
N ALA A 84 14.25 7.68 -9.20
CA ALA A 84 13.95 6.35 -8.66
C ALA A 84 12.97 5.59 -9.57
N VAL A 85 11.92 6.26 -10.07
CA VAL A 85 10.96 5.69 -11.02
C VAL A 85 11.66 5.29 -12.32
N ARG A 86 12.48 6.18 -12.91
CA ARG A 86 13.26 5.88 -14.12
C ARG A 86 14.20 4.69 -13.91
N SER A 87 14.86 4.63 -12.76
CA SER A 87 15.75 3.53 -12.42
C SER A 87 15.01 2.20 -12.35
N ALA A 88 13.88 2.12 -11.64
CA ALA A 88 13.06 0.91 -11.59
C ALA A 88 12.66 0.42 -12.99
N ARG A 89 12.24 1.35 -13.85
CA ARG A 89 11.84 1.03 -15.24
C ARG A 89 13.02 0.55 -16.09
N ARG A 90 14.20 1.17 -15.98
CA ARG A 90 15.42 0.72 -16.68
C ARG A 90 15.80 -0.71 -16.33
N HIS A 91 15.52 -1.13 -15.11
CA HIS A 91 15.79 -2.50 -14.63
C HIS A 91 14.60 -3.47 -14.83
N GLY A 92 13.61 -3.10 -15.65
CA GLY A 92 12.52 -3.99 -16.08
C GLY A 92 11.43 -4.22 -15.03
N MET A 93 11.34 -3.36 -14.01
CA MET A 93 10.33 -3.47 -12.97
C MET A 93 9.23 -2.43 -13.13
N GLU A 94 8.01 -2.76 -12.72
CA GLU A 94 6.94 -1.78 -12.59
C GLU A 94 7.20 -0.86 -11.39
N ALA A 95 7.07 0.45 -11.59
CA ALA A 95 7.18 1.44 -10.53
C ALA A 95 5.78 1.89 -10.06
N TRP A 96 5.52 1.78 -8.76
CA TRP A 96 4.28 2.21 -8.12
C TRP A 96 4.58 3.23 -7.02
N VAL A 97 3.77 4.27 -6.92
CA VAL A 97 3.88 5.31 -5.88
C VAL A 97 2.56 5.41 -5.14
N THR A 98 2.63 5.37 -3.80
CA THR A 98 1.48 5.72 -2.95
C THR A 98 1.73 7.07 -2.30
N THR A 99 0.82 8.01 -2.47
CA THR A 99 0.93 9.38 -1.96
C THR A 99 -0.33 9.78 -1.19
N ASN A 100 -0.17 10.70 -0.23
CA ASN A 100 -1.30 11.35 0.42
C ASN A 100 -2.03 12.36 -0.49
N GLY A 101 -1.44 12.72 -1.63
CA GLY A 101 -2.03 13.57 -2.65
C GLY A 101 -1.87 15.09 -2.43
N SER A 102 -1.35 15.53 -1.28
CA SER A 102 -1.29 16.95 -0.92
C SER A 102 -0.40 17.79 -1.84
N LEU A 103 0.62 17.18 -2.43
CA LEU A 103 1.62 17.82 -3.29
C LEU A 103 1.39 17.56 -4.79
N LEU A 104 0.28 16.92 -5.15
CA LEU A 104 -0.04 16.64 -6.55
C LEU A 104 -0.24 17.92 -7.35
N SER A 105 0.28 17.89 -8.57
CA SER A 105 0.03 18.89 -9.61
C SER A 105 0.04 18.21 -10.98
N SER A 106 -0.55 18.82 -11.98
CA SER A 106 -0.52 18.32 -13.36
C SER A 106 0.91 18.18 -13.89
N ALA A 107 1.80 19.11 -13.54
CA ALA A 107 3.22 19.06 -13.92
C ALA A 107 3.93 17.85 -13.30
N LEU A 108 3.70 17.58 -12.00
CA LEU A 108 4.29 16.41 -11.33
C LEU A 108 3.76 15.09 -11.91
N VAL A 109 2.45 15.01 -12.20
CA VAL A 109 1.85 13.84 -12.85
C VAL A 109 2.51 13.59 -14.22
N THR A 110 2.75 14.64 -15.00
CA THR A 110 3.44 14.54 -16.29
C THR A 110 4.88 14.05 -16.11
N ALA A 111 5.64 14.62 -15.17
CA ALA A 111 7.02 14.20 -14.90
C ALA A 111 7.11 12.73 -14.44
N LEU A 112 6.20 12.26 -13.58
CA LEU A 112 6.15 10.87 -13.15
C LEU A 112 5.77 9.92 -14.28
N ARG A 113 4.85 10.33 -15.16
CA ARG A 113 4.49 9.57 -16.36
C ARG A 113 5.68 9.45 -17.33
N GLU A 114 6.37 10.53 -17.60
CA GLU A 114 7.57 10.56 -18.43
C GLU A 114 8.72 9.73 -17.84
N ALA A 115 8.83 9.70 -16.52
CA ALA A 115 9.73 8.79 -15.82
C ALA A 115 9.35 7.31 -15.96
N GLY A 116 8.13 7.01 -16.43
CA GLY A 116 7.63 5.64 -16.65
C GLY A 116 6.90 5.05 -15.45
N LEU A 117 6.30 5.89 -14.59
CA LEU A 117 5.45 5.40 -13.48
C LEU A 117 4.31 4.54 -14.02
N SER A 118 4.18 3.32 -13.52
CA SER A 118 3.11 2.40 -13.94
C SER A 118 1.80 2.67 -13.20
N ARG A 119 1.88 3.00 -11.89
CA ARG A 119 0.70 3.26 -11.08
C ARG A 119 0.94 4.36 -10.04
N LEU A 120 0.06 5.35 -10.02
CA LEU A 120 -0.06 6.35 -8.97
C LEU A 120 -1.26 6.00 -8.09
N ILE A 121 -1.02 5.80 -6.79
CA ILE A 121 -2.06 5.47 -5.81
C ILE A 121 -2.22 6.67 -4.90
N VAL A 122 -3.39 7.27 -4.90
CA VAL A 122 -3.71 8.39 -4.03
C VAL A 122 -4.51 7.90 -2.83
N SER A 123 -3.93 8.01 -1.65
CA SER A 123 -4.58 7.72 -0.38
C SER A 123 -5.53 8.88 -0.02
N LEU A 124 -6.64 9.02 -0.77
CA LEU A 124 -7.69 9.99 -0.44
C LEU A 124 -8.23 9.73 0.96
N GLN A 125 -8.64 8.52 1.26
CA GLN A 125 -9.06 7.98 2.56
C GLN A 125 -10.23 8.73 3.23
N THR A 126 -10.19 10.05 3.24
CA THR A 126 -11.12 10.98 3.90
C THR A 126 -11.78 11.87 2.85
N PRO A 127 -12.97 11.47 2.31
CA PRO A 127 -13.52 12.03 1.07
C PRO A 127 -14.26 13.36 1.22
N ASP A 128 -14.39 13.90 2.41
CA ASP A 128 -15.12 15.12 2.72
C ASP A 128 -14.39 15.99 3.76
N ARG A 129 -14.87 17.23 3.95
CA ARG A 129 -14.27 18.21 4.85
C ARG A 129 -14.24 17.73 6.32
N GLU A 130 -15.28 17.04 6.78
CA GLU A 130 -15.37 16.57 8.17
C GLU A 130 -14.31 15.52 8.45
N THR A 131 -14.24 14.49 7.60
CA THR A 131 -13.27 13.41 7.74
C THR A 131 -11.84 13.85 7.40
N PHE A 132 -11.67 14.87 6.56
CA PHE A 132 -10.34 15.40 6.21
C PHE A 132 -9.58 15.96 7.41
N ALA A 133 -10.29 16.44 8.42
CA ALA A 133 -9.66 16.89 9.67
C ALA A 133 -8.81 15.81 10.35
N LEU A 134 -9.16 14.51 10.14
CA LEU A 134 -8.38 13.36 10.66
C LEU A 134 -7.00 13.22 10.01
N ARG A 135 -6.72 13.98 8.94
CA ARG A 135 -5.43 13.90 8.22
C ARG A 135 -4.32 14.71 8.88
N GLY A 136 -4.65 15.61 9.82
CA GLY A 136 -3.64 16.48 10.41
C GLY A 136 -2.86 17.24 9.35
N SER A 137 -3.58 17.81 8.35
CA SER A 137 -2.99 18.41 7.14
C SER A 137 -2.44 19.82 7.32
N GLY A 138 -2.31 20.28 8.57
CA GLY A 138 -1.88 21.63 8.89
C GLY A 138 -2.86 22.68 8.35
N GLN A 139 -2.36 23.63 7.58
CA GLN A 139 -3.17 24.73 7.00
C GLN A 139 -3.80 24.38 5.64
N LEU A 140 -3.60 23.16 5.11
CA LEU A 140 -4.16 22.77 3.82
C LEU A 140 -5.67 22.57 3.93
N ALA A 141 -6.45 23.44 3.30
CA ALA A 141 -7.91 23.32 3.25
C ALA A 141 -8.34 22.14 2.38
N PHE A 142 -9.45 21.50 2.74
CA PHE A 142 -10.02 20.36 1.98
C PHE A 142 -10.31 20.74 0.51
N GLU A 143 -10.82 21.94 0.23
CA GLU A 143 -11.13 22.38 -1.12
C GLU A 143 -9.87 22.46 -1.99
N THR A 144 -8.80 23.04 -1.46
CA THR A 144 -7.50 23.10 -2.15
C THR A 144 -6.94 21.71 -2.41
N TYR A 145 -7.05 20.81 -1.42
CA TYR A 145 -6.66 19.41 -1.56
C TYR A 145 -7.47 18.70 -2.65
N ARG A 146 -8.80 18.83 -2.58
CA ARG A 146 -9.73 18.27 -3.58
C ARG A 146 -9.38 18.73 -4.99
N ASP A 147 -9.21 20.04 -5.18
CA ASP A 147 -8.98 20.63 -6.50
C ASP A 147 -7.63 20.19 -7.08
N ARG A 148 -6.59 20.04 -6.24
CA ARG A 148 -5.30 19.46 -6.65
C ARG A 148 -5.46 18.00 -7.13
N LEU A 149 -6.21 17.20 -6.38
CA LEU A 149 -6.43 15.80 -6.73
C LEU A 149 -7.24 15.68 -8.03
N ILE A 150 -8.28 16.50 -8.21
CA ILE A 150 -9.09 16.54 -9.44
C ILE A 150 -8.20 16.93 -10.63
N ALA A 151 -7.39 17.98 -10.51
CA ALA A 151 -6.48 18.42 -11.56
C ALA A 151 -5.47 17.33 -11.94
N ALA A 152 -4.88 16.65 -10.96
CA ALA A 152 -3.97 15.54 -11.18
C ALA A 152 -4.66 14.34 -11.87
N ALA A 153 -5.87 14.00 -11.42
CA ALA A 153 -6.66 12.91 -12.03
C ALA A 153 -7.03 13.22 -13.48
N ARG A 154 -7.44 14.46 -13.77
CA ARG A 154 -7.73 14.91 -15.14
C ARG A 154 -6.48 14.88 -16.04
N ALA A 155 -5.30 15.20 -15.50
CA ALA A 155 -4.03 15.09 -16.24
C ALA A 155 -3.72 13.63 -16.62
N VAL A 156 -4.07 12.65 -15.78
CA VAL A 156 -3.99 11.23 -16.14
C VAL A 156 -4.99 10.87 -17.23
N LEU A 157 -6.25 11.30 -17.10
CA LEU A 157 -7.32 11.00 -18.07
C LEU A 157 -7.09 11.65 -19.45
N ALA A 158 -6.46 12.82 -19.49
CA ALA A 158 -6.16 13.53 -20.73
C ALA A 158 -5.13 12.83 -21.61
N SER A 159 -4.29 11.98 -21.01
CA SER A 159 -3.17 11.34 -21.71
C SER A 159 -3.38 9.83 -21.71
N PRO A 160 -3.83 9.23 -22.80
CA PRO A 160 -3.88 7.77 -22.94
C PRO A 160 -2.45 7.22 -22.84
N GLY A 161 -2.23 6.28 -21.95
CA GLY A 161 -0.90 5.72 -21.73
C GLY A 161 -0.87 4.68 -20.61
N ALA A 162 0.32 4.17 -20.34
CA ALA A 162 0.52 3.05 -19.42
C ALA A 162 0.31 3.38 -17.93
N MET A 163 0.29 4.67 -17.53
CA MET A 163 0.14 5.06 -16.14
C MET A 163 -1.32 4.97 -15.70
N ARG A 164 -1.58 4.24 -14.63
CA ARG A 164 -2.89 4.14 -13.99
C ARG A 164 -2.94 4.99 -12.72
N LEU A 165 -4.11 5.58 -12.45
CA LEU A 165 -4.42 6.26 -11.20
C LEU A 165 -5.40 5.41 -10.39
N THR A 166 -5.07 5.18 -9.13
CA THR A 166 -5.98 4.54 -8.17
C THR A 166 -6.26 5.53 -7.05
N VAL A 167 -7.53 5.83 -6.78
CA VAL A 167 -7.95 6.67 -5.66
C VAL A 167 -8.52 5.79 -4.56
N CYS A 168 -7.87 5.79 -3.39
CA CYS A 168 -8.21 4.92 -2.28
C CYS A 168 -9.10 5.62 -1.25
N PHE A 169 -10.25 5.02 -0.96
CA PHE A 169 -11.18 5.39 0.10
C PHE A 169 -10.97 4.46 1.30
N LEU A 170 -11.05 4.98 2.52
CA LEU A 170 -10.92 4.20 3.73
C LEU A 170 -12.29 3.99 4.38
N ALA A 171 -12.60 2.74 4.72
CA ALA A 171 -13.83 2.36 5.41
C ALA A 171 -13.50 1.66 6.74
N ASN A 172 -14.33 1.89 7.76
CA ASN A 172 -14.24 1.24 9.06
C ASN A 172 -15.58 0.60 9.44
N PRO A 173 -15.94 -0.58 8.88
CA PRO A 173 -17.21 -1.25 9.16
C PRO A 173 -17.34 -1.70 10.62
N LEU A 174 -16.20 -1.98 11.28
CA LEU A 174 -16.18 -2.52 12.65
C LEU A 174 -16.43 -1.45 13.72
N ARG A 175 -16.41 -0.16 13.36
CA ARG A 175 -16.69 0.92 14.30
C ARG A 175 -18.05 0.76 15.00
N ARG A 176 -19.04 0.18 14.33
CA ARG A 176 -20.37 -0.04 14.89
C ARG A 176 -20.46 -1.26 15.81
N PHE A 177 -19.53 -2.21 15.68
CA PHE A 177 -19.63 -3.52 16.35
C PHE A 177 -18.55 -3.74 17.42
N HIS A 178 -17.48 -2.98 17.39
CA HIS A 178 -16.37 -3.11 18.33
C HIS A 178 -15.97 -1.72 18.85
N ALA A 179 -16.18 -1.48 20.11
CA ALA A 179 -15.35 -0.56 20.85
C ALA A 179 -14.03 -1.31 21.15
N PRO A 180 -12.88 -0.79 21.05
CA PRO A 180 -12.46 0.53 20.73
C PRO A 180 -11.31 0.57 19.75
N ASN A 181 -11.55 0.65 18.49
CA ASN A 181 -10.65 1.50 17.76
C ASN A 181 -10.83 2.89 18.35
N PRO A 182 -9.77 3.72 18.46
CA PRO A 182 -9.91 4.99 19.15
C PRO A 182 -11.22 5.66 18.74
N PRO A 183 -12.05 6.12 19.66
CA PRO A 183 -13.40 6.64 19.37
C PRO A 183 -13.41 7.79 18.36
N ARG A 184 -12.23 8.34 18.04
CA ARG A 184 -12.01 9.48 17.16
C ARG A 184 -11.88 9.15 15.68
N MET A 185 -11.59 7.89 15.29
CA MET A 185 -11.45 7.52 13.88
C MET A 185 -12.79 7.46 13.15
N ARG A 186 -13.35 8.62 12.86
CA ARG A 186 -14.61 8.78 12.12
C ARG A 186 -14.40 8.70 10.60
N VAL A 187 -13.67 7.70 10.11
CA VAL A 187 -13.69 7.38 8.68
C VAL A 187 -15.03 6.77 8.28
N VAL A 188 -15.30 6.66 7.00
CA VAL A 188 -16.59 6.21 6.48
C VAL A 188 -16.95 4.81 7.03
N ASP A 189 -18.11 4.70 7.68
CA ASP A 189 -18.61 3.48 8.31
C ASP A 189 -19.94 2.96 7.71
N SER A 190 -20.44 3.62 6.66
CA SER A 190 -21.69 3.31 5.98
C SER A 190 -21.46 3.12 4.47
N GLY A 191 -21.95 1.98 3.93
CA GLY A 191 -21.88 1.72 2.49
C GLY A 191 -22.68 2.73 1.65
N ARG A 192 -23.76 3.29 2.19
CA ARG A 192 -24.52 4.35 1.51
C ARG A 192 -23.70 5.64 1.40
N ILE A 193 -23.09 6.07 2.51
CA ILE A 193 -22.24 7.27 2.56
C ILE A 193 -21.02 7.09 1.66
N LEU A 194 -20.35 5.93 1.73
CA LEU A 194 -19.22 5.61 0.87
C LEU A 194 -19.57 5.76 -0.61
N ARG A 195 -20.68 5.15 -1.05
CA ARG A 195 -21.11 5.23 -2.46
C ARG A 195 -21.44 6.66 -2.89
N ALA A 196 -22.07 7.45 -2.02
CA ALA A 196 -22.36 8.85 -2.31
C ALA A 196 -21.07 9.65 -2.52
N HIS A 197 -20.07 9.51 -1.63
CA HIS A 197 -18.77 10.16 -1.81
C HIS A 197 -18.06 9.68 -3.09
N MET A 198 -18.01 8.39 -3.35
CA MET A 198 -17.39 7.87 -4.57
C MET A 198 -18.09 8.39 -5.84
N ALA A 199 -19.41 8.49 -5.84
CA ALA A 199 -20.17 9.08 -6.95
C ALA A 199 -19.80 10.54 -7.18
N SER A 200 -19.77 11.36 -6.12
CA SER A 200 -19.37 12.77 -6.20
C SER A 200 -17.93 12.94 -6.70
N TRP A 201 -16.99 12.14 -6.20
CA TRP A 201 -15.60 12.19 -6.63
C TRP A 201 -15.44 11.74 -8.11
N ALA A 202 -16.17 10.71 -8.53
CA ALA A 202 -16.19 10.29 -9.94
C ALA A 202 -16.71 11.42 -10.83
N GLU A 203 -17.81 12.07 -10.45
CA GLU A 203 -18.38 13.19 -11.17
C GLU A 203 -17.40 14.37 -11.25
N TRP A 204 -16.78 14.78 -10.14
CA TRP A 204 -15.83 15.90 -10.12
C TRP A 204 -14.61 15.63 -11.00
N ILE A 205 -14.10 14.39 -11.01
CA ILE A 205 -12.92 14.02 -11.82
C ILE A 205 -13.28 13.96 -13.30
N VAL A 206 -14.38 13.34 -13.66
CA VAL A 206 -14.72 12.99 -15.06
C VAL A 206 -15.35 14.16 -15.83
N ARG A 207 -16.12 15.03 -15.13
CA ARG A 207 -16.75 16.18 -15.77
C ARG A 207 -15.69 17.10 -16.42
N GLY A 208 -15.94 17.52 -17.67
CA GLY A 208 -15.00 18.31 -18.47
C GLY A 208 -13.82 17.49 -19.04
N THR A 209 -13.88 16.17 -19.01
CA THR A 209 -12.90 15.30 -19.65
C THR A 209 -13.50 14.60 -20.88
N ARG A 210 -12.67 13.89 -21.66
CA ARG A 210 -13.12 13.05 -22.80
C ARG A 210 -14.11 11.94 -22.41
N HIS A 211 -14.20 11.61 -21.12
CA HIS A 211 -15.10 10.57 -20.58
C HIS A 211 -16.43 11.14 -20.06
N GLU A 212 -16.71 12.43 -20.26
CA GLU A 212 -17.94 13.07 -19.75
C GLU A 212 -19.22 12.44 -20.31
N ALA A 213 -19.18 12.02 -21.56
CA ALA A 213 -20.34 11.36 -22.18
C ALA A 213 -20.73 10.05 -21.47
N ASP A 214 -19.75 9.35 -20.87
CA ASP A 214 -19.94 8.11 -20.13
C ASP A 214 -20.19 8.33 -18.63
N LEU A 215 -20.30 9.59 -18.17
CA LEU A 215 -20.43 9.92 -16.75
C LEU A 215 -21.54 9.13 -16.02
N PRO A 216 -22.77 8.95 -16.56
CA PRO A 216 -23.80 8.17 -15.88
C PRO A 216 -23.38 6.71 -15.63
N GLN A 217 -22.67 6.10 -16.58
CA GLN A 217 -22.17 4.72 -16.46
C GLN A 217 -21.04 4.63 -15.45
N ILE A 218 -20.09 5.58 -15.50
CA ILE A 218 -18.94 5.66 -14.61
C ILE A 218 -19.40 5.83 -13.15
N VAL A 219 -20.30 6.77 -12.90
CA VAL A 219 -20.93 6.96 -11.58
C VAL A 219 -21.72 5.71 -11.17
N GLY A 220 -22.43 5.09 -12.12
CA GLY A 220 -23.16 3.85 -11.89
C GLY A 220 -22.29 2.70 -11.36
N ARG A 221 -21.00 2.62 -11.75
CA ARG A 221 -20.06 1.60 -11.26
C ARG A 221 -19.77 1.72 -9.78
N THR A 222 -19.85 2.93 -9.19
CA THR A 222 -19.58 3.15 -7.76
C THR A 222 -20.58 2.45 -6.84
N ARG A 223 -21.75 2.08 -7.34
CA ARG A 223 -22.77 1.32 -6.59
C ARG A 223 -22.28 -0.06 -6.10
N HIS A 224 -21.23 -0.61 -6.74
CA HIS A 224 -20.62 -1.87 -6.34
C HIS A 224 -19.68 -1.74 -5.14
N ALA A 225 -19.44 -0.51 -4.65
CA ALA A 225 -18.65 -0.29 -3.46
C ALA A 225 -19.38 -0.79 -2.20
N GLY A 226 -18.63 -1.47 -1.36
CA GLY A 226 -19.08 -1.94 -0.04
C GLY A 226 -18.03 -1.68 1.02
N ILE A 227 -18.45 -1.66 2.29
CA ILE A 227 -17.56 -1.41 3.44
C ILE A 227 -17.06 -2.70 4.11
N LEU A 228 -17.54 -3.87 3.71
CA LEU A 228 -17.22 -5.15 4.38
C LEU A 228 -16.03 -5.88 3.77
N LYS A 229 -15.59 -5.47 2.58
CA LYS A 229 -14.45 -6.05 1.88
C LYS A 229 -13.71 -4.99 1.07
N GLU A 230 -12.41 -5.17 0.91
CA GLU A 230 -11.64 -4.39 -0.04
C GLU A 230 -12.15 -4.65 -1.46
N THR A 231 -12.33 -3.59 -2.23
CA THR A 231 -12.91 -3.67 -3.57
C THR A 231 -12.21 -2.66 -4.49
N SER A 232 -11.82 -3.10 -5.67
CA SER A 232 -11.34 -2.23 -6.75
C SER A 232 -12.42 -2.08 -7.80
N ILE A 233 -12.72 -0.85 -8.18
CA ILE A 233 -13.78 -0.47 -9.12
C ILE A 233 -13.14 0.29 -10.27
N PRO A 234 -12.92 -0.34 -11.43
CA PRO A 234 -12.42 0.36 -12.60
C PRO A 234 -13.48 1.33 -13.12
N LEU A 235 -13.13 2.60 -13.20
CA LEU A 235 -13.99 3.66 -13.71
C LEU A 235 -13.73 3.95 -15.20
N THR A 236 -12.45 3.99 -15.58
CA THR A 236 -12.00 4.10 -16.96
C THR A 236 -10.84 3.12 -17.20
N GLU A 237 -10.22 3.18 -18.37
CA GLU A 237 -9.02 2.38 -18.67
C GLU A 237 -7.82 2.75 -17.79
N THR A 238 -7.77 3.98 -17.27
CA THR A 238 -6.65 4.49 -16.47
C THR A 238 -7.02 4.96 -15.06
N LEU A 239 -8.29 4.94 -14.69
CA LEU A 239 -8.77 5.38 -13.37
C LEU A 239 -9.52 4.25 -12.66
N ASP A 240 -9.03 3.90 -11.47
CA ASP A 240 -9.71 2.98 -10.56
C ASP A 240 -10.05 3.71 -9.25
N PHE A 241 -11.18 3.37 -8.66
CA PHE A 241 -11.43 3.62 -7.25
C PHE A 241 -11.23 2.35 -6.44
N GLN A 242 -10.63 2.48 -5.27
CA GLN A 242 -10.41 1.37 -4.36
C GLN A 242 -10.98 1.67 -2.98
N VAL A 243 -11.69 0.71 -2.42
CA VAL A 243 -12.10 0.73 -1.01
C VAL A 243 -11.11 -0.11 -0.22
N ARG A 244 -10.52 0.47 0.82
CA ARG A 244 -9.69 -0.22 1.80
C ARG A 244 -10.37 -0.25 3.16
N ILE A 245 -10.15 -1.34 3.86
CA ILE A 245 -10.62 -1.47 5.24
C ILE A 245 -9.50 -0.98 6.17
N LEU A 246 -9.89 -0.18 7.17
CA LEU A 246 -8.94 0.30 8.17
C LEU A 246 -8.28 -0.90 8.89
N GLY A 247 -6.98 -1.03 8.71
CA GLY A 247 -6.15 -2.02 9.37
C GLY A 247 -5.58 -1.51 10.69
N ASN A 248 -5.07 -2.40 11.52
CA ASN A 248 -4.53 -2.08 12.83
C ASN A 248 -2.99 -1.98 12.87
N TRP A 249 -2.31 -1.93 11.73
CA TRP A 249 -0.86 -1.78 11.63
C TRP A 249 -0.08 -2.61 12.67
N ALA A 250 -0.22 -3.94 12.58
CA ALA A 250 0.43 -4.88 13.49
C ALA A 250 0.08 -4.66 14.97
N GLY A 251 -1.15 -4.24 15.25
CA GLY A 251 -1.64 -3.98 16.62
C GLY A 251 -1.23 -2.60 17.17
N HIS A 252 -0.94 -1.62 16.30
CA HIS A 252 -0.61 -0.26 16.73
C HIS A 252 -1.68 0.35 17.63
N PHE A 253 -2.96 0.16 17.28
CA PHE A 253 -4.11 0.69 18.02
C PHE A 253 -4.56 -0.18 19.19
N GLU A 254 -3.91 -1.31 19.42
CA GLU A 254 -4.26 -2.27 20.44
C GLU A 254 -3.26 -2.20 21.60
N GLY A 255 -3.74 -2.40 22.82
CA GLY A 255 -2.90 -2.62 23.99
C GLY A 255 -2.24 -4.02 23.97
N PRO A 256 -2.17 -4.71 25.12
CA PRO A 256 -1.73 -6.10 25.18
C PRO A 256 -2.60 -6.99 24.29
N VAL A 257 -1.95 -7.86 23.51
CA VAL A 257 -2.62 -8.77 22.56
C VAL A 257 -2.32 -10.23 22.92
N SER A 258 -3.32 -11.10 22.70
CA SER A 258 -3.14 -12.54 22.62
C SER A 258 -2.38 -12.86 21.34
N GLN A 259 -1.12 -13.27 21.49
CA GLN A 259 -0.21 -13.49 20.36
C GLN A 259 -0.59 -14.72 19.54
N ALA A 260 -0.49 -14.61 18.22
CA ALA A 260 -0.68 -15.74 17.33
C ALA A 260 0.46 -16.76 17.45
N ARG A 261 0.10 -18.04 17.37
CA ARG A 261 1.07 -19.16 17.29
C ARG A 261 1.05 -19.84 15.93
N PHE A 262 -0.09 -19.81 15.24
CA PHE A 262 -0.27 -20.35 13.90
C PHE A 262 -1.03 -19.33 13.03
N GLY A 263 -1.04 -19.57 11.71
CA GLY A 263 -1.67 -18.69 10.75
C GLY A 263 -0.85 -18.58 9.46
N TYR A 264 -1.33 -17.80 8.52
CA TYR A 264 -0.63 -17.54 7.27
C TYR A 264 -0.51 -16.05 6.98
N CYS A 265 0.67 -15.65 6.52
CA CYS A 265 0.91 -14.31 5.99
C CYS A 265 1.68 -14.42 4.67
N PRO A 266 1.33 -13.64 3.62
CA PRO A 266 2.08 -13.63 2.36
C PRO A 266 3.41 -12.86 2.46
N GLY A 267 3.76 -12.30 3.60
CA GLY A 267 5.06 -11.65 3.83
C GLY A 267 6.22 -12.56 3.43
N LEU A 268 7.27 -12.00 2.84
CA LEU A 268 8.41 -12.68 2.21
C LEU A 268 8.07 -13.55 0.97
N GLN A 269 6.81 -13.94 0.78
CA GLN A 269 6.37 -14.65 -0.44
C GLN A 269 5.85 -13.67 -1.49
N GLU A 270 5.12 -12.65 -1.07
CA GLU A 270 4.55 -11.64 -1.97
C GLU A 270 5.23 -10.27 -1.82
N ASN A 271 5.77 -9.94 -0.64
CA ASN A 271 6.42 -8.65 -0.41
C ASN A 271 7.40 -8.67 0.77
N PHE A 272 8.36 -7.77 0.72
CA PHE A 272 9.21 -7.33 1.83
C PHE A 272 9.62 -5.87 1.61
N GLY A 273 10.36 -5.26 2.52
CA GLY A 273 10.70 -3.84 2.39
C GLY A 273 12.15 -3.51 2.74
N VAL A 274 12.56 -2.33 2.27
CA VAL A 274 13.80 -1.65 2.68
C VAL A 274 13.40 -0.25 3.14
N LEU A 275 13.76 0.09 4.37
CA LEU A 275 13.51 1.40 4.95
C LEU A 275 14.53 2.43 4.43
N TRP A 276 14.25 3.72 4.61
CA TRP A 276 15.09 4.80 4.08
C TRP A 276 16.56 4.75 4.52
N ASN A 277 16.83 4.17 5.69
CA ASN A 277 18.17 4.00 6.25
C ASN A 277 18.88 2.71 5.80
N GLY A 278 18.23 1.93 4.92
CA GLY A 278 18.74 0.66 4.41
C GLY A 278 18.32 -0.58 5.20
N ASP A 279 17.58 -0.46 6.30
CA ASP A 279 17.13 -1.60 7.07
C ASP A 279 16.14 -2.46 6.29
N TYR A 280 16.42 -3.75 6.19
CA TYR A 280 15.49 -4.72 5.61
C TYR A 280 14.39 -5.08 6.60
N VAL A 281 13.14 -5.09 6.15
CA VAL A 281 11.98 -5.49 6.95
C VAL A 281 11.19 -6.61 6.27
N LEU A 282 10.61 -7.50 7.08
CA LEU A 282 9.91 -8.70 6.58
C LEU A 282 8.62 -8.36 5.80
N CYS A 283 8.03 -7.20 6.01
CA CYS A 283 6.84 -6.74 5.29
C CYS A 283 6.63 -5.22 5.43
N CYS A 284 5.76 -4.66 4.59
CA CYS A 284 5.47 -3.22 4.58
C CYS A 284 4.66 -2.70 5.78
N THR A 285 4.14 -3.57 6.66
CA THR A 285 3.45 -3.14 7.88
C THR A 285 4.40 -2.89 9.05
N ASP A 286 5.68 -3.25 8.91
CA ASP A 286 6.70 -2.92 9.90
C ASP A 286 7.20 -1.49 9.71
N TYR A 287 6.41 -0.57 10.23
CA TYR A 287 6.66 0.86 10.10
C TYR A 287 7.84 1.36 10.95
N ASP A 288 8.31 0.58 11.92
CA ASP A 288 9.32 0.99 12.91
C ASP A 288 10.61 0.16 12.86
N GLY A 289 10.73 -0.77 11.88
CA GLY A 289 11.93 -1.60 11.71
C GLY A 289 12.10 -2.69 12.79
N GLN A 290 11.02 -3.13 13.43
CA GLN A 290 11.09 -4.15 14.49
C GLN A 290 11.46 -5.55 13.99
N THR A 291 11.43 -5.75 12.67
CA THR A 291 11.82 -7.01 12.01
C THR A 291 13.17 -6.92 11.30
N THR A 292 13.93 -5.86 11.55
CA THR A 292 15.24 -5.66 10.92
C THR A 292 16.22 -6.73 11.36
N LEU A 293 16.79 -7.43 10.37
CA LEU A 293 17.79 -8.49 10.58
C LEU A 293 19.12 -8.19 9.86
N ALA A 294 19.13 -7.22 8.96
CA ALA A 294 20.32 -6.77 8.23
C ALA A 294 20.05 -5.39 7.62
N ASN A 295 21.14 -4.75 7.16
CA ASN A 295 21.09 -3.46 6.50
C ASN A 295 21.65 -3.55 5.07
N ALA A 296 21.03 -2.85 4.15
CA ALA A 296 21.41 -2.83 2.74
C ALA A 296 22.80 -2.22 2.48
N ALA A 297 23.37 -1.47 3.42
CA ALA A 297 24.76 -1.00 3.30
C ALA A 297 25.78 -2.15 3.41
N GLU A 298 25.42 -3.24 4.06
CA GLU A 298 26.31 -4.35 4.40
C GLU A 298 25.95 -5.64 3.64
N VAL A 299 24.67 -5.86 3.37
CA VAL A 299 24.15 -7.15 2.88
C VAL A 299 23.34 -6.93 1.61
N SER A 300 23.58 -7.74 0.58
CA SER A 300 22.81 -7.72 -0.66
C SER A 300 21.35 -8.17 -0.46
N LEU A 301 20.43 -7.81 -1.38
CA LEU A 301 19.04 -8.30 -1.38
C LEU A 301 18.97 -9.84 -1.35
N ARG A 302 19.83 -10.49 -2.14
CA ARG A 302 19.88 -11.95 -2.22
C ARG A 302 20.38 -12.58 -0.93
N ASP A 303 21.45 -12.01 -0.35
CA ASP A 303 22.02 -12.52 0.90
C ASP A 303 21.06 -12.32 2.07
N TYR A 304 20.37 -11.15 2.13
CA TYR A 304 19.29 -10.93 3.10
C TYR A 304 18.21 -12.02 3.02
N LEU A 305 17.69 -12.30 1.84
CA LEU A 305 16.69 -13.35 1.65
C LEU A 305 17.22 -14.74 2.00
N SER A 306 18.54 -14.93 1.96
CA SER A 306 19.21 -16.19 2.30
C SER A 306 19.48 -16.37 3.81
N LEU A 307 19.37 -15.28 4.61
CA LEU A 307 19.67 -15.34 6.04
C LEU A 307 18.86 -16.44 6.74
N PRO A 308 19.48 -17.24 7.63
CA PRO A 308 18.80 -18.31 8.35
C PRO A 308 17.53 -17.86 9.07
N ALA A 309 17.57 -16.68 9.71
CA ALA A 309 16.43 -16.10 10.43
C ALA A 309 15.27 -15.70 9.49
N VAL A 310 15.58 -15.12 8.31
CA VAL A 310 14.58 -14.80 7.28
C VAL A 310 13.95 -16.09 6.74
N GLN A 311 14.79 -17.10 6.47
CA GLN A 311 14.34 -18.40 6.00
C GLN A 311 13.51 -19.16 7.03
N GLU A 312 13.78 -18.99 8.32
CA GLU A 312 12.97 -19.57 9.40
C GLU A 312 11.55 -18.97 9.40
N VAL A 313 11.41 -17.66 9.24
CA VAL A 313 10.10 -17.01 9.14
C VAL A 313 9.34 -17.48 7.90
N ALA A 314 10.01 -17.56 6.75
CA ALA A 314 9.41 -18.01 5.50
C ALA A 314 8.93 -19.48 5.59
N ARG A 315 9.77 -20.38 6.16
CA ARG A 315 9.39 -21.78 6.43
C ARG A 315 8.27 -21.88 7.44
N GLY A 316 8.30 -21.03 8.48
CA GLY A 316 7.25 -20.95 9.48
C GLY A 316 5.88 -20.73 8.82
N PHE A 317 5.73 -19.70 8.00
CA PHE A 317 4.47 -19.41 7.30
C PHE A 317 4.05 -20.49 6.30
N ARG A 318 4.99 -21.16 5.64
CA ARG A 318 4.66 -22.33 4.79
C ARG A 318 4.05 -23.48 5.60
N GLY A 319 4.54 -23.69 6.83
CA GLY A 319 4.03 -24.69 7.79
C GLY A 319 2.93 -24.14 8.72
N TYR A 320 2.33 -23.01 8.39
CA TYR A 320 1.30 -22.35 9.21
C TYR A 320 1.75 -21.99 10.63
N ARG A 321 3.04 -21.88 10.91
CA ARG A 321 3.58 -21.45 12.20
C ARG A 321 4.01 -19.99 12.13
N VAL A 322 3.67 -19.22 13.15
CA VAL A 322 4.08 -17.82 13.27
C VAL A 322 5.24 -17.74 14.26
N VAL A 323 6.47 -17.54 13.74
CA VAL A 323 7.70 -17.60 14.53
C VAL A 323 8.15 -16.25 15.06
N HIS A 324 8.15 -15.20 14.23
CA HIS A 324 8.66 -13.90 14.61
C HIS A 324 7.71 -13.17 15.58
N PRO A 325 8.22 -12.54 16.69
CA PRO A 325 7.39 -11.87 17.69
C PRO A 325 6.47 -10.78 17.10
N TYR A 326 6.98 -9.95 16.20
CA TYR A 326 6.19 -8.94 15.48
C TYR A 326 5.02 -9.57 14.72
N CYS A 327 5.27 -10.68 13.99
CA CYS A 327 4.24 -11.39 13.26
C CYS A 327 3.20 -12.04 14.19
N ARG A 328 3.62 -12.52 15.36
CA ARG A 328 2.71 -13.04 16.40
C ARG A 328 1.77 -11.96 16.91
N ARG A 329 2.28 -10.73 17.12
CA ARG A 329 1.47 -9.58 17.48
C ARG A 329 0.54 -9.18 16.34
N CYS A 330 1.05 -9.09 15.11
CA CYS A 330 0.30 -8.68 13.91
C CYS A 330 -0.90 -9.59 13.61
N LEU A 331 -0.74 -10.91 13.73
CA LEU A 331 -1.82 -11.90 13.57
C LEU A 331 -2.60 -12.18 14.86
N GLY A 332 -2.19 -11.59 15.97
CA GLY A 332 -2.90 -11.65 17.25
C GLY A 332 -4.07 -10.67 17.31
N ASP A 333 -4.74 -10.66 18.48
CA ASP A 333 -5.82 -9.71 18.78
C ASP A 333 -5.92 -9.51 20.30
N ARG A 334 -6.64 -8.47 20.75
CA ARG A 334 -6.91 -8.23 22.18
C ARG A 334 -7.54 -9.43 22.88
N HIS A 335 -8.54 -10.01 22.24
CA HIS A 335 -9.29 -11.14 22.78
C HIS A 335 -8.81 -12.46 22.19
N PRO A 336 -8.58 -13.49 23.03
CA PRO A 336 -8.11 -14.79 22.54
C PRO A 336 -8.98 -15.42 21.46
N ALA A 337 -10.33 -15.30 21.59
CA ALA A 337 -11.25 -15.82 20.59
C ALA A 337 -11.09 -15.09 19.24
N SER A 338 -10.99 -13.76 19.24
CA SER A 338 -10.75 -12.97 18.03
C SER A 338 -9.37 -13.30 17.42
N ALA A 339 -8.36 -13.47 18.25
CA ALA A 339 -7.03 -13.91 17.81
C ALA A 339 -7.10 -15.28 17.12
N LEU A 340 -7.85 -16.23 17.66
CA LEU A 340 -8.08 -17.52 17.03
C LEU A 340 -8.80 -17.38 15.67
N CYS A 341 -9.85 -16.58 15.62
CA CYS A 341 -10.57 -16.30 14.36
C CYS A 341 -9.66 -15.68 13.30
N ARG A 342 -8.81 -14.74 13.68
CA ARG A 342 -7.83 -14.13 12.75
C ARG A 342 -6.81 -15.14 12.24
N GLN A 343 -6.29 -16.00 13.09
CA GLN A 343 -5.33 -17.04 12.72
C GLN A 343 -5.94 -18.03 11.72
N VAL A 344 -7.11 -18.59 12.03
CA VAL A 344 -7.85 -19.51 11.12
C VAL A 344 -8.27 -18.78 9.85
N GLY A 345 -8.85 -17.58 10.00
CA GLY A 345 -9.30 -16.74 8.88
C GLY A 345 -8.18 -16.41 7.92
N SER A 346 -6.96 -16.17 8.41
CA SER A 346 -5.79 -15.91 7.54
C SER A 346 -5.48 -17.10 6.63
N ILE A 347 -5.52 -18.31 7.14
CA ILE A 347 -5.29 -19.52 6.34
C ILE A 347 -6.42 -19.70 5.30
N ILE A 348 -7.66 -19.61 5.74
CA ILE A 348 -8.84 -19.76 4.86
C ILE A 348 -8.79 -18.71 3.73
N TYR A 349 -8.55 -17.45 4.08
CA TYR A 349 -8.51 -16.37 3.10
C TYR A 349 -7.42 -16.57 2.05
N PHE A 350 -6.17 -16.76 2.48
CA PHE A 350 -5.04 -16.82 1.55
C PHE A 350 -4.92 -18.16 0.81
N LYS A 351 -5.34 -19.27 1.42
CA LYS A 351 -5.13 -20.61 0.82
C LYS A 351 -6.36 -21.17 0.11
N LEU A 352 -7.55 -20.78 0.54
CA LEU A 352 -8.80 -21.28 -0.07
C LEU A 352 -9.51 -20.17 -0.87
N TYR A 353 -9.91 -19.08 -0.21
CA TYR A 353 -10.73 -18.04 -0.84
C TYR A 353 -10.04 -17.38 -2.04
N ARG A 354 -8.78 -16.92 -1.89
CA ARG A 354 -8.03 -16.31 -3.00
C ARG A 354 -7.82 -17.27 -4.19
N ARG A 355 -7.73 -18.56 -3.95
CA ARG A 355 -7.63 -19.56 -5.03
C ARG A 355 -8.97 -19.77 -5.74
N LEU A 356 -10.09 -19.78 -5.01
CA LEU A 356 -11.43 -20.00 -5.56
C LEU A 356 -11.96 -18.79 -6.34
N VAL A 357 -11.68 -17.58 -5.87
CA VAL A 357 -12.14 -16.34 -6.52
C VAL A 357 -11.32 -15.96 -7.75
N GLY A 358 -10.26 -16.70 -8.01
CA GLY A 358 -9.49 -16.68 -9.26
C GLY A 358 -8.33 -15.70 -9.31
N ALA A 359 -7.25 -16.12 -9.93
CA ALA A 359 -6.04 -15.33 -10.18
C ALA A 359 -6.30 -14.02 -10.96
N GLY A 360 -7.35 -13.97 -11.78
CA GLY A 360 -7.69 -12.79 -12.60
C GLY A 360 -8.32 -11.62 -11.84
N ARG A 361 -8.88 -11.84 -10.63
CA ARG A 361 -9.36 -10.77 -9.74
C ARG A 361 -8.32 -10.37 -8.69
N ALA A 362 -7.53 -11.32 -8.20
CA ALA A 362 -6.52 -11.08 -7.18
C ALA A 362 -5.41 -10.10 -7.61
N GLU A 363 -5.10 -10.03 -8.90
CA GLU A 363 -4.14 -9.05 -9.43
C GLU A 363 -4.65 -7.62 -9.39
N ARG A 364 -5.96 -7.42 -9.39
CA ARG A 364 -6.60 -6.09 -9.32
C ARG A 364 -6.92 -5.63 -7.90
N GLU A 365 -7.08 -6.55 -6.96
CA GLU A 365 -7.59 -6.26 -5.61
C GLU A 365 -6.52 -6.10 -4.54
N ALA A 366 -5.27 -6.49 -4.79
CA ALA A 366 -4.21 -6.42 -3.80
C ALA A 366 -3.21 -5.31 -4.14
N VAL A 367 -3.62 -4.08 -3.90
CA VAL A 367 -2.71 -2.92 -3.78
C VAL A 367 -2.34 -2.70 -2.32
#